data_e4e2be0a7f7df3361a0da9a15654fd1f
#
_entry.id   e4e2be0a7f7df3361a0da9a15654fd1f
#
_cell.length_a   1.000
_cell.length_b   1.000
_cell.length_c   1.000
_cell.angle_alpha   90.00
_cell.angle_beta   90.00
_cell.angle_gamma   90.00
#
_symmetry.space_group_name_H-M   'P 1'
#
loop_
_entity.id
_entity.type
_entity.pdbx_description
1 polymer ?
#
loop_
_entity_poly.entity_id
_entity_poly.type
_entity_poly.pdbx_seq_one_letter_code
_entity_poly.pdbx_strand_id
1 'polypeptide(L)'
;VANPTQLEAACEDFMVDAIDEARQALKTHSPGAKVELLPVFGNHDRKTSFSIYRFLYAWYRNVDDVITPLDADERVYRQYKDWFISATHGDVSKKTMRRMPEIMMQEARGINADTERMILYHGHLHEEVIKVQSGIKRHQAPSPADPDRYDNRNAYVNNPKVLPGHVLYGNGPDDQFL
;
A
#
# COMPACT_ATOMS: atom_id res chain seq x y z
N VAL A 1 17.08 22.70 6.54
CA VAL A 1 15.76 22.05 6.69
C VAL A 1 14.95 22.42 5.47
N ALA A 2 14.48 21.42 4.69
CA ALA A 2 13.70 21.66 3.49
C ALA A 2 12.38 22.37 3.84
N ASN A 3 11.96 23.31 2.99
CA ASN A 3 10.66 23.94 3.08
C ASN A 3 9.56 22.87 2.83
N PRO A 4 8.44 22.86 3.56
CA PRO A 4 7.34 21.92 3.34
C PRO A 4 6.89 21.81 1.88
N THR A 5 6.81 22.93 1.16
CA THR A 5 6.46 22.94 -0.28
C THR A 5 7.51 22.24 -1.16
N GLN A 6 8.79 22.38 -0.82
CA GLN A 6 9.87 21.69 -1.54
C GLN A 6 9.85 20.18 -1.27
N LEU A 7 9.49 19.78 -0.06
CA LEU A 7 9.36 18.38 0.29
C LEU A 7 8.16 17.74 -0.43
N GLU A 8 7.03 18.44 -0.48
CA GLU A 8 5.83 17.97 -1.20
C GLU A 8 6.14 17.77 -2.69
N ALA A 9 6.75 18.76 -3.36
CA ALA A 9 7.16 18.66 -4.75
C ALA A 9 8.14 17.49 -5.00
N ALA A 10 9.12 17.30 -4.11
CA ALA A 10 10.05 16.17 -4.22
C ALA A 10 9.35 14.81 -4.07
N CYS A 11 8.32 14.72 -3.23
CA CYS A 11 7.50 13.51 -3.12
C CYS A 11 6.65 13.26 -4.39
N GLU A 12 6.09 14.32 -4.98
CA GLU A 12 5.33 14.24 -6.23
C GLU A 12 6.22 13.73 -7.37
N ASP A 13 7.41 14.33 -7.55
CA ASP A 13 8.39 13.92 -8.57
C ASP A 13 8.81 12.45 -8.37
N PHE A 14 9.16 12.07 -7.14
CA PHE A 14 9.53 10.68 -6.81
C PHE A 14 8.41 9.68 -7.15
N MET A 15 7.16 10.01 -6.82
CA MET A 15 6.02 9.13 -7.10
C MET A 15 5.77 9.01 -8.61
N VAL A 16 5.91 10.09 -9.36
CA VAL A 16 5.79 10.07 -10.82
C VAL A 16 6.87 9.18 -11.43
N ASP A 17 8.13 9.36 -11.03
CA ASP A 17 9.25 8.56 -11.53
C ASP A 17 9.05 7.07 -11.24
N ALA A 18 8.67 6.72 -10.01
CA ALA A 18 8.42 5.33 -9.61
C ALA A 18 7.26 4.68 -10.40
N ILE A 19 6.18 5.42 -10.65
CA ILE A 19 5.06 4.94 -11.45
C ILE A 19 5.48 4.75 -12.91
N ASP A 20 6.22 5.70 -13.47
CA ASP A 20 6.67 5.63 -14.86
C ASP A 20 7.70 4.52 -15.08
N GLU A 21 8.60 4.26 -14.14
CA GLU A 21 9.49 3.09 -14.15
C GLU A 21 8.70 1.78 -14.13
N ALA A 22 7.71 1.66 -13.24
CA ALA A 22 6.82 0.49 -13.19
C ALA A 22 6.10 0.28 -14.52
N ARG A 23 5.55 1.34 -15.13
CA ARG A 23 4.90 1.29 -16.45
C ARG A 23 5.84 0.80 -17.55
N GLN A 24 7.08 1.28 -17.57
CA GLN A 24 8.08 0.85 -18.57
C GLN A 24 8.43 -0.64 -18.38
N ALA A 25 8.63 -1.08 -17.15
CA ALA A 25 8.87 -2.48 -16.84
C ALA A 25 7.69 -3.36 -17.30
N LEU A 26 6.45 -2.95 -17.01
CA LEU A 26 5.25 -3.68 -17.43
C LEU A 26 5.09 -3.72 -18.95
N LYS A 27 5.34 -2.64 -19.66
CA LYS A 27 5.32 -2.63 -21.14
C LYS A 27 6.27 -3.67 -21.74
N THR A 28 7.42 -3.86 -21.11
CA THR A 28 8.45 -4.79 -21.58
C THR A 28 8.15 -6.24 -21.23
N HIS A 29 7.72 -6.49 -19.99
CA HIS A 29 7.64 -7.85 -19.43
C HIS A 29 6.21 -8.40 -19.35
N SER A 30 5.19 -7.55 -19.35
CA SER A 30 3.77 -7.91 -19.23
C SER A 30 2.89 -6.96 -20.05
N PRO A 31 2.98 -7.00 -21.40
CA PRO A 31 2.21 -6.11 -22.25
C PRO A 31 0.70 -6.17 -21.95
N GLY A 32 0.09 -5.00 -21.77
CA GLY A 32 -1.33 -4.87 -21.42
C GLY A 32 -1.62 -4.85 -19.91
N ALA A 33 -0.62 -5.08 -19.04
CA ALA A 33 -0.77 -4.85 -17.61
C ALA A 33 -0.88 -3.36 -17.30
N LYS A 34 -1.51 -3.05 -16.16
CA LYS A 34 -1.73 -1.67 -15.69
C LYS A 34 -1.15 -1.48 -14.29
N VAL A 35 -0.77 -0.24 -14.01
CA VAL A 35 -0.46 0.21 -12.64
C VAL A 35 -1.75 0.73 -12.01
N GLU A 36 -2.13 0.21 -10.86
CA GLU A 36 -3.25 0.73 -10.07
C GLU A 36 -2.72 1.29 -8.75
N LEU A 37 -3.06 2.54 -8.45
CA LEU A 37 -2.71 3.21 -7.20
C LEU A 37 -3.80 2.98 -6.17
N LEU A 38 -3.44 2.46 -4.99
CA LEU A 38 -4.35 2.26 -3.88
C LEU A 38 -3.97 3.20 -2.73
N PRO A 39 -4.56 4.41 -2.66
CA PRO A 39 -4.18 5.40 -1.66
C PRO A 39 -4.65 4.98 -0.27
N VAL A 40 -3.71 4.92 0.67
CA VAL A 40 -3.98 4.72 2.09
C VAL A 40 -3.36 5.88 2.86
N PHE A 41 -4.17 6.69 3.50
CA PHE A 41 -3.71 7.90 4.18
C PHE A 41 -3.32 7.64 5.62
N GLY A 42 -2.15 8.16 6.01
CA GLY A 42 -1.66 8.12 7.38
C GLY A 42 -2.39 9.11 8.30
N ASN A 43 -2.25 8.89 9.61
CA ASN A 43 -2.86 9.74 10.63
C ASN A 43 -2.11 11.07 10.83
N HIS A 44 -0.82 11.14 10.48
CA HIS A 44 0.02 12.33 10.62
C HIS A 44 0.16 13.15 9.34
N ASP A 45 -0.07 12.56 8.17
CA ASP A 45 0.20 13.13 6.87
C ASP A 45 -1.03 13.20 5.95
N ARG A 46 -2.23 12.96 6.49
CA ARG A 46 -3.49 12.85 5.72
C ARG A 46 -3.69 13.96 4.69
N LYS A 47 -3.40 15.22 5.05
CA LYS A 47 -3.59 16.37 4.14
C LYS A 47 -2.56 16.34 3.01
N THR A 48 -1.29 16.11 3.33
CA THR A 48 -0.20 16.08 2.36
C THR A 48 -0.35 14.87 1.43
N SER A 49 -0.63 13.69 1.97
CA SER A 49 -0.89 12.49 1.18
C SER A 49 -2.10 12.65 0.26
N PHE A 50 -3.16 13.33 0.73
CA PHE A 50 -4.31 13.64 -0.12
C PHE A 50 -3.94 14.60 -1.26
N SER A 51 -3.15 15.66 -0.99
CA SER A 51 -2.67 16.59 -2.02
C SER A 51 -1.86 15.87 -3.09
N ILE A 52 -0.87 15.08 -2.67
CA ILE A 52 -0.02 14.28 -3.57
C ILE A 52 -0.89 13.32 -4.41
N TYR A 53 -1.84 12.63 -3.78
CA TYR A 53 -2.71 11.74 -4.52
C TYR A 53 -3.60 12.46 -5.54
N ARG A 54 -4.12 13.64 -5.20
CA ARG A 54 -4.88 14.50 -6.12
C ARG A 54 -4.02 14.97 -7.29
N PHE A 55 -2.75 15.29 -7.06
CA PHE A 55 -1.80 15.59 -8.11
C PHE A 55 -1.60 14.37 -9.03
N LEU A 56 -1.32 13.18 -8.49
CA LEU A 56 -1.16 11.95 -9.28
C LEU A 56 -2.41 11.62 -10.09
N TYR A 57 -3.60 11.78 -9.51
CA TYR A 57 -4.86 11.65 -10.24
C TYR A 57 -4.93 12.62 -11.43
N ALA A 58 -4.62 13.88 -11.22
CA ALA A 58 -4.65 14.88 -12.29
C ALA A 58 -3.60 14.61 -13.38
N TRP A 59 -2.43 14.10 -12.97
CA TRP A 59 -1.33 13.74 -13.87
C TRP A 59 -1.66 12.54 -14.76
N TYR A 60 -2.22 11.48 -14.18
CA TYR A 60 -2.46 10.21 -14.87
C TYR A 60 -3.88 10.00 -15.38
N ARG A 61 -4.83 10.90 -15.15
CA ARG A 61 -6.25 10.73 -15.52
C ARG A 61 -6.52 10.44 -17.01
N ASN A 62 -5.59 10.77 -17.89
CA ASN A 62 -5.69 10.54 -19.34
C ASN A 62 -4.65 9.49 -19.81
N VAL A 63 -4.12 8.68 -18.91
CA VAL A 63 -3.10 7.67 -19.20
C VAL A 63 -3.73 6.30 -19.01
N ASP A 64 -3.92 5.56 -20.12
CA ASP A 64 -4.73 4.34 -20.15
C ASP A 64 -4.17 3.16 -19.34
N ASP A 65 -2.86 3.16 -19.08
CA ASP A 65 -2.16 2.11 -18.34
C ASP A 65 -1.94 2.45 -16.86
N VAL A 66 -2.54 3.56 -16.36
CA VAL A 66 -2.54 3.91 -14.93
C VAL A 66 -3.97 4.11 -14.44
N ILE A 67 -4.32 3.45 -13.34
CA ILE A 67 -5.62 3.56 -12.69
C ILE A 67 -5.44 4.32 -11.37
N THR A 68 -6.12 5.45 -11.25
CA THR A 68 -6.10 6.31 -10.06
C THR A 68 -7.53 6.46 -9.51
N PRO A 69 -8.04 5.52 -8.69
CA PRO A 69 -9.39 5.61 -8.14
C PRO A 69 -9.53 6.84 -7.24
N LEU A 70 -10.69 7.50 -7.26
CA LEU A 70 -10.96 8.66 -6.38
C LEU A 70 -11.51 8.27 -5.00
N ASP A 71 -11.79 7.01 -4.79
CA ASP A 71 -12.32 6.43 -3.56
C ASP A 71 -11.21 6.16 -2.54
N ALA A 72 -10.58 7.23 -2.07
CA ALA A 72 -9.61 7.14 -0.99
C ALA A 72 -10.35 7.02 0.36
N ASP A 73 -10.18 5.90 1.05
CA ASP A 73 -10.80 5.64 2.34
C ASP A 73 -9.74 5.17 3.36
N GLU A 74 -10.17 4.99 4.61
CA GLU A 74 -9.35 4.41 5.69
C GLU A 74 -8.89 2.98 5.38
N ARG A 75 -9.66 2.28 4.55
CA ARG A 75 -9.41 0.92 4.10
C ARG A 75 -9.72 0.79 2.62
N VAL A 76 -8.82 0.15 1.89
CA VAL A 76 -8.97 -0.09 0.45
C VAL A 76 -9.01 -1.57 0.15
N TYR A 77 -9.78 -1.94 -0.85
CA TYR A 77 -10.05 -3.32 -1.22
C TYR A 77 -9.93 -3.52 -2.72
N ARG A 78 -9.30 -4.64 -3.12
CA ARG A 78 -9.26 -5.09 -4.52
C ARG A 78 -9.36 -6.59 -4.58
N GLN A 79 -9.90 -7.06 -5.67
CA GLN A 79 -9.82 -8.47 -6.04
C GLN A 79 -8.84 -8.65 -7.18
N TYR A 80 -7.96 -9.60 -7.04
CA TYR A 80 -7.12 -10.08 -8.13
C TYR A 80 -7.22 -11.59 -8.19
N LYS A 81 -7.93 -12.10 -9.21
CA LYS A 81 -8.25 -13.53 -9.32
C LYS A 81 -8.92 -14.04 -8.04
N ASP A 82 -8.32 -15.02 -7.38
CA ASP A 82 -8.76 -15.61 -6.11
C ASP A 82 -8.22 -14.89 -4.85
N TRP A 83 -7.49 -13.78 -5.04
CA TRP A 83 -6.98 -12.97 -3.95
C TRP A 83 -7.92 -11.83 -3.58
N PHE A 84 -8.20 -11.71 -2.29
CA PHE A 84 -8.72 -10.50 -1.67
C PHE A 84 -7.56 -9.67 -1.13
N ILE A 85 -7.28 -8.57 -1.77
CA ILE A 85 -6.21 -7.64 -1.40
C ILE A 85 -6.83 -6.50 -0.62
N SER A 86 -6.30 -6.23 0.57
CA SER A 86 -6.77 -5.16 1.43
C SER A 86 -5.60 -4.37 2.00
N ALA A 87 -5.81 -3.07 2.23
CA ALA A 87 -4.82 -2.24 2.89
C ALA A 87 -5.46 -1.20 3.81
N THR A 88 -4.73 -0.83 4.86
CA THR A 88 -5.06 0.24 5.81
C THR A 88 -3.78 0.84 6.36
N HIS A 89 -3.82 2.06 6.89
CA HIS A 89 -2.65 2.64 7.53
C HIS A 89 -2.20 1.86 8.76
N GLY A 90 -3.11 1.48 9.64
CA GLY A 90 -2.79 0.66 10.79
C GLY A 90 -2.73 1.39 12.13
N ASP A 91 -3.14 2.66 12.20
CA ASP A 91 -3.18 3.51 13.41
C ASP A 91 -4.31 3.17 14.37
N VAL A 92 -4.57 1.89 14.54
CA VAL A 92 -5.61 1.37 15.44
C VAL A 92 -5.00 0.56 16.58
N SER A 93 -5.78 0.33 17.64
CA SER A 93 -5.31 -0.48 18.75
C SER A 93 -4.90 -1.90 18.32
N LYS A 94 -3.94 -2.51 19.02
CA LYS A 94 -3.54 -3.91 18.78
C LYS A 94 -4.72 -4.89 18.78
N LYS A 95 -5.74 -4.63 19.62
CA LYS A 95 -6.98 -5.44 19.68
C LYS A 95 -7.79 -5.29 18.40
N THR A 96 -7.96 -4.07 17.91
CA THR A 96 -8.67 -3.78 16.66
C THR A 96 -7.91 -4.38 15.48
N MET A 97 -6.58 -4.21 15.42
CA MET A 97 -5.75 -4.74 14.35
C MET A 97 -5.82 -6.28 14.24
N ARG A 98 -5.97 -7.00 15.36
CA ARG A 98 -6.18 -8.46 15.34
C ARG A 98 -7.49 -8.87 14.68
N ARG A 99 -8.51 -8.02 14.75
CA ARG A 99 -9.83 -8.25 14.14
C ARG A 99 -9.98 -7.60 12.78
N MET A 100 -8.98 -6.86 12.33
CA MET A 100 -9.04 -6.10 11.07
C MET A 100 -9.40 -6.98 9.86
N PRO A 101 -8.84 -8.19 9.69
CA PRO A 101 -9.22 -9.05 8.58
C PRO A 101 -10.72 -9.36 8.55
N GLU A 102 -11.31 -9.71 9.69
CA GLU A 102 -12.74 -10.02 9.78
C GLU A 102 -13.61 -8.80 9.48
N ILE A 103 -13.20 -7.62 9.97
CA ILE A 103 -13.88 -6.35 9.69
C ILE A 103 -13.88 -6.07 8.19
N MET A 104 -12.71 -6.17 7.55
CA MET A 104 -12.54 -5.91 6.13
C MET A 104 -13.31 -6.89 5.26
N MET A 105 -13.32 -8.18 5.63
CA MET A 105 -14.14 -9.18 4.94
C MET A 105 -15.63 -8.89 5.04
N GLN A 106 -16.10 -8.33 6.16
CA GLN A 106 -17.50 -7.94 6.33
C GLN A 106 -17.85 -6.69 5.52
N GLU A 107 -16.98 -5.70 5.52
CA GLU A 107 -17.17 -4.45 4.76
C GLU A 107 -17.18 -4.72 3.25
N ALA A 108 -16.31 -5.56 2.76
CA ALA A 108 -16.10 -5.83 1.35
C ALA A 108 -16.70 -7.17 0.87
N ARG A 109 -17.84 -7.58 1.43
CA ARG A 109 -18.48 -8.88 1.10
C ARG A 109 -18.69 -9.11 -0.39
N GLY A 110 -19.03 -8.06 -1.15
CA GLY A 110 -19.22 -8.17 -2.59
C GLY A 110 -17.92 -8.40 -3.38
N ILE A 111 -16.77 -8.01 -2.81
CA ILE A 111 -15.45 -8.15 -3.45
C ILE A 111 -14.83 -9.49 -3.07
N ASN A 112 -15.03 -9.97 -1.83
CA ASN A 112 -14.37 -11.18 -1.34
C ASN A 112 -15.18 -12.47 -1.56
N ALA A 113 -16.37 -12.40 -2.13
CA ALA A 113 -17.28 -13.55 -2.27
C ALA A 113 -16.65 -14.72 -3.05
N ASP A 114 -15.84 -14.40 -4.06
CA ASP A 114 -15.21 -15.36 -4.97
C ASP A 114 -13.71 -15.50 -4.74
N THR A 115 -13.22 -15.10 -3.56
CA THR A 115 -11.79 -15.17 -3.22
C THR A 115 -11.52 -16.25 -2.19
N GLU A 116 -10.41 -16.97 -2.36
CA GLU A 116 -9.98 -18.04 -1.46
C GLU A 116 -8.82 -17.63 -0.56
N ARG A 117 -8.09 -16.58 -0.96
CA ARG A 117 -6.88 -16.10 -0.29
C ARG A 117 -7.01 -14.62 0.07
N MET A 118 -6.45 -14.24 1.20
CA MET A 118 -6.47 -12.86 1.64
C MET A 118 -5.08 -12.37 2.04
N ILE A 119 -4.74 -11.17 1.58
CA ILE A 119 -3.58 -10.42 2.08
C ILE A 119 -4.02 -9.05 2.59
N LEU A 120 -3.54 -8.70 3.78
CA LEU A 120 -3.74 -7.39 4.42
C LEU A 120 -2.40 -6.69 4.55
N TYR A 121 -2.27 -5.55 3.89
CA TYR A 121 -1.14 -4.63 4.04
C TYR A 121 -1.47 -3.54 5.06
N HIS A 122 -0.51 -3.22 5.93
CA HIS A 122 -0.60 -2.05 6.79
C HIS A 122 0.80 -1.54 7.17
N GLY A 123 0.90 -0.29 7.60
CA GLY A 123 2.12 0.34 8.06
C GLY A 123 2.06 0.78 9.52
N HIS A 124 2.32 2.04 9.77
CA HIS A 124 2.23 2.81 11.02
C HIS A 124 3.32 2.51 12.05
N LEU A 125 3.68 1.25 12.28
CA LEU A 125 4.62 0.87 13.35
C LEU A 125 6.08 0.83 12.89
N HIS A 126 6.38 1.20 11.64
CA HIS A 126 7.72 1.30 11.06
C HIS A 126 8.59 0.02 11.19
N GLU A 127 7.98 -1.11 11.49
CA GLU A 127 8.61 -2.42 11.68
C GLU A 127 8.05 -3.40 10.66
N GLU A 128 8.90 -4.21 10.04
CA GLU A 128 8.42 -5.26 9.16
C GLU A 128 7.96 -6.48 9.96
N VAL A 129 6.71 -6.88 9.75
CA VAL A 129 6.15 -8.09 10.36
C VAL A 129 5.24 -8.81 9.38
N ILE A 130 5.56 -10.06 9.09
CA ILE A 130 4.71 -10.93 8.28
C ILE A 130 4.12 -12.01 9.19
N LYS A 131 2.79 -12.12 9.19
CA LYS A 131 2.05 -13.13 9.96
C LYS A 131 0.98 -13.78 9.10
N VAL A 132 0.86 -15.09 9.25
CA VAL A 132 -0.28 -15.84 8.71
C VAL A 132 -1.15 -16.29 9.88
N GLN A 133 -2.43 -15.93 9.84
CA GLN A 133 -3.40 -16.31 10.84
C GLN A 133 -4.72 -16.67 10.17
N SER A 134 -5.22 -17.88 10.41
CA SER A 134 -6.49 -18.37 9.84
C SER A 134 -6.55 -18.23 8.30
N GLY A 135 -5.45 -18.53 7.61
CA GLY A 135 -5.36 -18.41 6.15
C GLY A 135 -5.18 -16.99 5.62
N ILE A 136 -5.18 -15.98 6.48
CA ILE A 136 -4.98 -14.58 6.11
C ILE A 136 -3.52 -14.21 6.30
N LYS A 137 -2.87 -13.75 5.24
CA LYS A 137 -1.53 -13.18 5.31
C LYS A 137 -1.63 -11.69 5.69
N ARG A 138 -0.98 -11.30 6.76
CA ARG A 138 -0.87 -9.91 7.18
C ARG A 138 0.58 -9.45 7.04
N HIS A 139 0.78 -8.41 6.26
CA HIS A 139 2.08 -7.78 6.09
C HIS A 139 2.06 -6.35 6.65
N GLN A 140 2.76 -6.14 7.74
CA GLN A 140 3.11 -4.83 8.27
C GLN A 140 4.36 -4.35 7.55
N ALA A 141 4.24 -3.28 6.77
CA ALA A 141 5.35 -2.72 6.03
C ALA A 141 6.25 -1.86 6.93
N PRO A 142 7.58 -1.91 6.75
CA PRO A 142 8.50 -1.00 7.42
C PRO A 142 8.39 0.41 6.83
N SER A 143 9.02 1.38 7.47
CA SER A 143 9.19 2.72 6.91
C SER A 143 10.39 2.76 5.96
N PRO A 144 10.26 3.28 4.74
CA PRO A 144 11.40 3.48 3.86
C PRO A 144 12.26 4.69 4.24
N ALA A 145 11.74 5.57 5.11
CA ALA A 145 12.42 6.78 5.55
C ALA A 145 13.49 6.50 6.62
N ASP A 146 14.44 7.43 6.75
CA ASP A 146 15.39 7.43 7.85
C ASP A 146 14.69 7.63 9.20
N PRO A 147 15.21 7.02 10.30
CA PRO A 147 14.63 7.19 11.62
C PRO A 147 14.54 8.65 12.00
N ASP A 148 13.36 9.08 12.33
CA ASP A 148 13.09 10.40 12.86
C ASP A 148 13.22 10.41 14.40
N ARG A 149 12.79 11.51 15.03
CA ARG A 149 12.80 11.64 16.48
C ARG A 149 11.88 10.64 17.17
N TYR A 150 10.74 10.29 16.52
CA TYR A 150 9.80 9.32 17.05
C TYR A 150 10.40 7.91 17.01
N ASP A 151 11.02 7.54 15.89
CA ASP A 151 11.67 6.26 15.73
C ASP A 151 12.81 6.06 16.73
N ASN A 152 13.66 7.09 16.88
CA ASN A 152 14.74 7.08 17.89
C ASN A 152 14.22 6.92 19.32
N ARG A 153 13.12 7.61 19.67
CA ARG A 153 12.51 7.53 21.00
C ARG A 153 11.92 6.15 21.31
N ASN A 154 11.41 5.46 20.27
CA ASN A 154 10.78 4.15 20.38
C ASN A 154 11.72 2.99 20.01
N ALA A 155 13.01 3.27 19.80
CA ALA A 155 14.06 2.29 19.43
C ALA A 155 13.80 1.58 18.08
N TYR A 156 13.10 2.20 17.12
CA TYR A 156 12.90 1.68 15.76
C TYR A 156 14.07 2.00 14.80
N VAL A 157 15.30 2.02 15.33
CA VAL A 157 16.47 2.57 14.63
C VAL A 157 17.15 1.58 13.67
N ASN A 158 16.86 0.30 13.76
CA ASN A 158 17.51 -0.74 12.95
C ASN A 158 16.54 -1.51 12.04
N ASN A 159 15.36 -0.99 11.83
CA ASN A 159 14.38 -1.60 10.93
C ASN A 159 14.84 -1.49 9.47
N PRO A 160 14.57 -2.50 8.62
CA PRO A 160 14.89 -2.42 7.21
C PRO A 160 14.16 -1.22 6.56
N LYS A 161 14.90 -0.47 5.72
CA LYS A 161 14.39 0.67 4.99
C LYS A 161 14.13 0.26 3.55
N VAL A 162 13.01 -0.41 3.35
CA VAL A 162 12.64 -0.99 2.07
C VAL A 162 11.18 -0.69 1.76
N LEU A 163 10.87 -0.68 0.48
CA LEU A 163 9.51 -0.75 -0.03
C LEU A 163 9.26 -2.22 -0.39
N PRO A 164 8.47 -2.96 0.41
CA PRO A 164 8.24 -4.37 0.15
C PRO A 164 7.35 -4.56 -1.08
N GLY A 165 7.70 -5.53 -1.90
CA GLY A 165 6.90 -5.96 -3.04
C GLY A 165 6.43 -7.40 -2.90
N HIS A 166 5.29 -7.74 -3.52
CA HIS A 166 4.78 -9.11 -3.58
C HIS A 166 4.36 -9.46 -4.99
N VAL A 167 4.66 -10.68 -5.39
CA VAL A 167 4.07 -11.28 -6.58
C VAL A 167 2.98 -12.25 -6.15
N LEU A 168 1.74 -11.95 -6.51
CA LEU A 168 0.58 -12.78 -6.21
C LEU A 168 0.22 -13.60 -7.46
N TYR A 169 0.33 -14.93 -7.35
CA TYR A 169 -0.04 -15.84 -8.42
C TYR A 169 -1.50 -16.25 -8.26
N GLY A 170 -2.29 -16.07 -9.31
CA GLY A 170 -3.64 -16.68 -9.36
C GLY A 170 -3.53 -18.16 -9.65
N ASN A 171 -4.24 -18.99 -8.87
CA ASN A 171 -4.30 -20.45 -9.02
C ASN A 171 -2.98 -21.21 -8.81
N GLY A 172 -2.04 -20.63 -8.07
CA GLY A 172 -0.75 -21.24 -7.75
C GLY A 172 -0.50 -21.34 -6.25
N PRO A 173 0.37 -22.27 -5.80
CA PRO A 173 0.59 -22.52 -4.38
C PRO A 173 1.36 -21.41 -3.66
N ASP A 174 2.12 -20.58 -4.35
CA ASP A 174 3.14 -19.75 -3.67
C ASP A 174 3.14 -18.28 -4.09
N ASP A 175 3.05 -17.40 -3.10
CA ASP A 175 3.45 -15.99 -3.21
C ASP A 175 4.96 -15.88 -3.10
N GLN A 176 5.55 -14.96 -3.84
CA GLN A 176 6.93 -14.58 -3.65
C GLN A 176 7.00 -13.19 -3.03
N PHE A 177 7.85 -13.04 -2.01
CA PHE A 177 8.25 -11.76 -1.46
C PHE A 177 9.48 -11.29 -2.22
N LEU A 178 9.46 -10.03 -2.65
CA LEU A 178 10.55 -9.36 -3.34
C LEU A 178 11.13 -8.26 -2.47
#